data_666567cdd293c628045f2766dcd6a360
#
_entry.id   666567cdd293c628045f2766dcd6a360
#
_cell.length_a   1.000
_cell.length_b   1.000
_cell.length_c   1.000
_cell.angle_alpha   90.00
_cell.angle_beta   90.00
_cell.angle_gamma   90.00
#
_symmetry.space_group_name_H-M   'P 1'
#
loop_
_entity.id
_entity.type
_entity.pdbx_description
1 polymer ?
#
loop_
_entity_poly.entity_id
_entity_poly.type
_entity_poly.pdbx_seq_one_letter_code
_entity_poly.pdbx_strand_id
1 'polypeptide(L)'
;EIKSRFLANMSYNIRIPLNNVVGFSQLITDDTGLSEEEKREYSGIIQNNAAELIQLVNNVLDLSRLEANMMKFQLQDCNVQEWCSELACLIQMRSEGSIHLELETDAGDATIHTDINRFTQMVSNMLLYPIECKKRRDVKMKLAYNTEAQNISCQIANSPLADPAFSSQKQFILQKICHLFFEHFNGTFRIEEPNEGGSVIYFTYPTK
;
A
#
# COMPACT_ATOMS: atom_id res chain seq x y z
N GLU A 1 26.46 2.61 3.83
CA GLU A 1 25.84 2.01 5.04
C GLU A 1 24.33 1.78 4.89
N ILE A 2 23.54 2.71 4.33
CA ILE A 2 22.06 2.57 4.19
C ILE A 2 21.68 1.40 3.27
N LYS A 3 22.36 1.23 2.11
CA LYS A 3 22.11 0.10 1.19
C LYS A 3 22.38 -1.26 1.82
N SER A 4 23.46 -1.37 2.63
CA SER A 4 23.82 -2.64 3.26
C SER A 4 22.86 -3.03 4.38
N ARG A 5 22.37 -2.06 5.18
CA ARG A 5 21.31 -2.30 6.18
C ARG A 5 19.98 -2.68 5.51
N PHE A 6 19.66 -2.04 4.39
CA PHE A 6 18.48 -2.36 3.61
C PHE A 6 18.51 -3.81 3.11
N LEU A 7 19.61 -4.26 2.49
CA LEU A 7 19.77 -5.63 2.00
C LEU A 7 19.78 -6.67 3.13
N ALA A 8 20.43 -6.39 4.27
CA ALA A 8 20.43 -7.29 5.42
C ALA A 8 19.02 -7.49 6.00
N ASN A 9 18.29 -6.39 6.14
CA ASN A 9 16.91 -6.43 6.61
C ASN A 9 15.96 -7.11 5.61
N MET A 10 16.17 -6.92 4.30
CA MET A 10 15.44 -7.62 3.24
C MET A 10 15.61 -9.13 3.35
N SER A 11 16.86 -9.58 3.56
CA SER A 11 17.16 -11.01 3.73
C SER A 11 16.40 -11.61 4.92
N TYR A 12 16.25 -10.86 6.01
CA TYR A 12 15.48 -11.29 7.18
C TYR A 12 13.98 -11.42 6.88
N ASN A 13 13.40 -10.41 6.24
CA ASN A 13 11.97 -10.39 5.90
C ASN A 13 11.58 -11.41 4.82
N ILE A 14 12.52 -11.83 3.97
CA ILE A 14 12.33 -12.93 3.04
C ILE A 14 12.42 -14.27 3.76
N ARG A 15 13.34 -14.41 4.70
CA ARG A 15 13.62 -15.68 5.39
C ARG A 15 12.43 -16.16 6.23
N ILE A 16 11.72 -15.26 6.92
CA ILE A 16 10.60 -15.64 7.81
C ILE A 16 9.47 -16.31 7.02
N PRO A 17 8.84 -15.68 6.01
CA PRO A 17 7.77 -16.33 5.26
C PRO A 17 8.27 -17.56 4.49
N LEU A 18 9.51 -17.54 4.00
CA LEU A 18 10.10 -18.70 3.33
C LEU A 18 10.25 -19.90 4.27
N ASN A 19 10.74 -19.68 5.48
CA ASN A 19 10.85 -20.75 6.49
C ASN A 19 9.48 -21.31 6.89
N ASN A 20 8.45 -20.47 6.97
CA ASN A 20 7.08 -20.90 7.22
C ASN A 20 6.57 -21.79 6.07
N VAL A 21 6.76 -21.36 4.81
CA VAL A 21 6.40 -22.18 3.64
C VAL A 21 7.09 -23.53 3.68
N VAL A 22 8.40 -23.57 3.88
CA VAL A 22 9.18 -24.82 3.94
C VAL A 22 8.74 -25.70 5.12
N GLY A 23 8.63 -25.11 6.33
CA GLY A 23 8.29 -25.86 7.55
C GLY A 23 6.90 -26.49 7.49
N PHE A 24 5.87 -25.74 7.11
CA PHE A 24 4.52 -26.29 6.98
C PHE A 24 4.39 -27.25 5.80
N SER A 25 5.14 -27.07 4.72
CA SER A 25 5.20 -28.05 3.62
C SER A 25 5.79 -29.37 4.07
N GLN A 26 6.85 -29.35 4.89
CA GLN A 26 7.44 -30.54 5.48
C GLN A 26 6.46 -31.26 6.42
N LEU A 27 5.76 -30.50 7.29
CA LEU A 27 4.75 -31.10 8.18
C LEU A 27 3.66 -31.83 7.40
N ILE A 28 3.16 -31.26 6.30
CA ILE A 28 2.15 -31.93 5.46
C ILE A 28 2.71 -33.20 4.80
N THR A 29 4.00 -33.20 4.45
CA THR A 29 4.63 -34.31 3.71
C THR A 29 5.03 -35.46 4.66
N ASP A 30 5.56 -35.14 5.83
CA ASP A 30 6.19 -36.09 6.73
C ASP A 30 5.18 -36.72 7.71
N ASP A 31 4.07 -36.06 8.03
CA ASP A 31 3.07 -36.54 8.96
C ASP A 31 1.86 -37.16 8.25
N THR A 32 1.82 -38.49 8.27
CA THR A 32 0.70 -39.26 7.72
C THR A 32 -0.53 -39.29 8.63
N GLY A 33 -0.43 -38.75 9.85
CA GLY A 33 -1.50 -38.71 10.85
C GLY A 33 -2.36 -37.44 10.84
N LEU A 34 -2.01 -36.44 10.03
CA LEU A 34 -2.74 -35.18 9.94
C LEU A 34 -4.18 -35.36 9.44
N SER A 35 -5.11 -34.75 10.13
CA SER A 35 -6.49 -34.61 9.67
C SER A 35 -6.60 -33.73 8.42
N GLU A 36 -7.67 -33.89 7.67
CA GLU A 36 -7.94 -33.03 6.50
C GLU A 36 -8.12 -31.55 6.90
N GLU A 37 -8.55 -31.28 8.13
CA GLU A 37 -8.70 -29.94 8.66
C GLU A 37 -7.34 -29.29 8.93
N GLU A 38 -6.41 -30.00 9.56
CA GLU A 38 -5.03 -29.57 9.78
C GLU A 38 -4.28 -29.35 8.46
N LYS A 39 -4.47 -30.22 7.48
CA LYS A 39 -3.89 -30.05 6.13
C LYS A 39 -4.39 -28.79 5.45
N ARG A 40 -5.68 -28.46 5.59
CA ARG A 40 -6.25 -27.22 5.05
C ARG A 40 -5.69 -25.99 5.75
N GLU A 41 -5.57 -26.04 7.08
CA GLU A 41 -4.99 -24.95 7.85
C GLU A 41 -3.53 -24.70 7.43
N TYR A 42 -2.69 -25.72 7.37
CA TYR A 42 -1.29 -25.61 6.98
C TYR A 42 -1.14 -25.15 5.52
N SER A 43 -1.99 -25.64 4.63
CA SER A 43 -2.03 -25.16 3.24
C SER A 43 -2.39 -23.67 3.16
N GLY A 44 -3.33 -23.19 3.97
CA GLY A 44 -3.68 -21.78 4.09
C GLY A 44 -2.50 -20.94 4.58
N ILE A 45 -1.76 -21.40 5.58
CA ILE A 45 -0.55 -20.72 6.09
C ILE A 45 0.51 -20.63 4.98
N ILE A 46 0.74 -21.72 4.24
CA ILE A 46 1.69 -21.74 3.12
C ILE A 46 1.29 -20.71 2.05
N GLN A 47 0.02 -20.70 1.64
CA GLN A 47 -0.48 -19.79 0.62
C GLN A 47 -0.33 -18.33 1.04
N ASN A 48 -0.68 -18.00 2.28
CA ASN A 48 -0.56 -16.64 2.82
C ASN A 48 0.89 -16.17 2.87
N ASN A 49 1.81 -17.01 3.35
CA ASN A 49 3.24 -16.68 3.40
C ASN A 49 3.87 -16.57 2.00
N ALA A 50 3.45 -17.40 1.05
CA ALA A 50 3.89 -17.32 -0.34
C ALA A 50 3.40 -16.03 -1.01
N ALA A 51 2.14 -15.65 -0.80
CA ALA A 51 1.58 -14.39 -1.31
C ALA A 51 2.31 -13.17 -0.72
N GLU A 52 2.59 -13.19 0.58
CA GLU A 52 3.37 -12.16 1.28
C GLU A 52 4.78 -12.02 0.70
N LEU A 53 5.45 -13.13 0.43
CA LEU A 53 6.78 -13.15 -0.16
C LEU A 53 6.78 -12.54 -1.58
N ILE A 54 5.81 -12.93 -2.41
CA ILE A 54 5.66 -12.40 -3.77
C ILE A 54 5.42 -10.89 -3.72
N GLN A 55 4.57 -10.42 -2.83
CA GLN A 55 4.30 -8.99 -2.66
C GLN A 55 5.56 -8.22 -2.24
N LEU A 56 6.35 -8.77 -1.32
CA LEU A 56 7.60 -8.15 -0.88
C LEU A 56 8.60 -8.04 -2.04
N VAL A 57 8.78 -9.10 -2.82
CA VAL A 57 9.66 -9.11 -4.00
C VAL A 57 9.19 -8.07 -5.03
N ASN A 58 7.90 -8.03 -5.32
CA ASN A 58 7.33 -7.05 -6.26
C ASN A 58 7.56 -5.61 -5.80
N ASN A 59 7.35 -5.33 -4.51
CA ASN A 59 7.60 -3.99 -3.93
C ASN A 59 9.07 -3.58 -4.07
N VAL A 60 10.01 -4.50 -3.87
CA VAL A 60 11.45 -4.22 -4.03
C VAL A 60 11.80 -3.96 -5.50
N LEU A 61 11.23 -4.73 -6.43
CA LEU A 61 11.41 -4.52 -7.85
C LEU A 61 10.83 -3.18 -8.30
N ASP A 62 9.63 -2.82 -7.81
CA ASP A 62 9.00 -1.54 -8.12
C ASP A 62 9.84 -0.37 -7.56
N LEU A 63 10.32 -0.48 -6.32
CA LEU A 63 11.24 0.50 -5.74
C LEU A 63 12.50 0.67 -6.59
N SER A 64 13.14 -0.44 -6.96
CA SER A 64 14.35 -0.42 -7.77
C SER A 64 14.13 0.23 -9.15
N ARG A 65 12.99 -0.07 -9.80
CA ARG A 65 12.63 0.52 -11.10
C ARG A 65 12.33 2.01 -11.00
N LEU A 66 11.66 2.45 -9.93
CA LEU A 66 11.41 3.87 -9.67
C LEU A 66 12.70 4.63 -9.39
N GLU A 67 13.58 4.12 -8.54
CA GLU A 67 14.88 4.73 -8.25
C GLU A 67 15.78 4.85 -9.48
N ALA A 68 15.69 3.90 -10.41
CA ALA A 68 16.45 3.91 -11.67
C ALA A 68 15.76 4.68 -12.80
N ASN A 69 14.58 5.26 -12.60
CA ASN A 69 13.73 5.84 -13.65
C ASN A 69 13.44 4.87 -14.81
N MET A 70 13.34 3.58 -14.51
CA MET A 70 13.11 2.50 -15.48
C MET A 70 11.68 1.95 -15.43
N MET A 71 10.82 2.48 -14.58
CA MET A 71 9.43 2.07 -14.52
C MET A 71 8.69 2.57 -15.77
N LYS A 72 7.96 1.66 -16.41
CA LYS A 72 7.10 1.99 -17.56
C LYS A 72 5.68 2.21 -17.06
N PHE A 73 5.08 3.30 -17.48
CA PHE A 73 3.71 3.69 -17.12
C PHE A 73 2.79 3.65 -18.34
N GLN A 74 1.56 3.21 -18.12
CA GLN A 74 0.48 3.26 -19.10
C GLN A 74 -0.38 4.49 -18.80
N LEU A 75 -0.01 5.64 -19.39
CA LEU A 75 -0.63 6.91 -19.07
C LEU A 75 -1.98 7.06 -19.77
N GLN A 76 -2.98 7.53 -19.02
CA GLN A 76 -4.31 7.87 -19.52
C GLN A 76 -4.90 9.02 -18.72
N ASP A 77 -5.88 9.71 -19.30
CA ASP A 77 -6.64 10.74 -18.62
C ASP A 77 -7.69 10.09 -17.70
N CYS A 78 -7.80 10.60 -16.49
CA CYS A 78 -8.71 10.09 -15.49
C CYS A 78 -9.45 11.24 -14.81
N ASN A 79 -10.78 11.18 -14.80
CA ASN A 79 -11.60 12.07 -14.01
C ASN A 79 -11.48 11.71 -12.53
N VAL A 80 -11.10 12.69 -11.71
CA VAL A 80 -10.79 12.46 -10.28
C VAL A 80 -12.03 12.10 -9.49
N GLN A 81 -13.18 12.69 -9.80
CA GLN A 81 -14.45 12.42 -9.10
C GLN A 81 -14.94 10.99 -9.35
N GLU A 82 -14.85 10.52 -10.59
CA GLU A 82 -15.20 9.14 -10.95
C GLU A 82 -14.26 8.16 -10.28
N TRP A 83 -12.95 8.42 -10.33
CA TRP A 83 -11.95 7.61 -9.67
C TRP A 83 -12.16 7.51 -8.15
N CYS A 84 -12.53 8.61 -7.48
CA CYS A 84 -12.83 8.59 -6.05
C CYS A 84 -13.98 7.64 -5.71
N SER A 85 -15.01 7.60 -6.56
CA SER A 85 -16.15 6.69 -6.38
C SER A 85 -15.75 5.22 -6.54
N GLU A 86 -14.92 4.93 -7.54
CA GLU A 86 -14.38 3.58 -7.78
C GLU A 86 -13.44 3.16 -6.63
N LEU A 87 -12.60 4.07 -6.16
CA LEU A 87 -11.70 3.82 -5.03
C LEU A 87 -12.48 3.45 -3.76
N ALA A 88 -13.55 4.19 -3.45
CA ALA A 88 -14.37 3.91 -2.27
C ALA A 88 -14.97 2.49 -2.31
N CYS A 89 -15.50 2.07 -3.47
CA CYS A 89 -15.99 0.72 -3.69
C CYS A 89 -14.87 -0.33 -3.53
N LEU A 90 -13.71 -0.08 -4.10
CA LEU A 90 -12.56 -0.98 -4.02
C LEU A 90 -12.09 -1.18 -2.57
N ILE A 91 -11.98 -0.09 -1.80
CA ILE A 91 -11.57 -0.15 -0.39
C ILE A 91 -12.59 -0.91 0.45
N GLN A 92 -13.88 -0.67 0.23
CA GLN A 92 -14.94 -1.38 0.94
C GLN A 92 -14.89 -2.89 0.68
N MET A 93 -14.69 -3.29 -0.57
CA MET A 93 -14.57 -4.71 -0.93
C MET A 93 -13.32 -5.37 -0.34
N ARG A 94 -12.17 -4.69 -0.41
CA ARG A 94 -10.88 -5.28 -0.01
C ARG A 94 -10.64 -5.27 1.49
N SER A 95 -11.26 -4.35 2.22
CA SER A 95 -11.08 -4.24 3.67
C SER A 95 -11.91 -5.22 4.47
N GLU A 96 -12.90 -5.88 3.85
CA GLU A 96 -13.82 -6.80 4.53
C GLU A 96 -14.43 -6.19 5.82
N GLY A 97 -14.63 -4.86 5.82
CA GLY A 97 -15.16 -4.10 6.95
C GLY A 97 -14.13 -3.71 8.03
N SER A 98 -12.84 -4.02 7.84
CA SER A 98 -11.78 -3.59 8.76
C SER A 98 -11.44 -2.09 8.63
N ILE A 99 -11.70 -1.49 7.48
CA ILE A 99 -11.52 -0.06 7.22
C ILE A 99 -12.88 0.58 6.98
N HIS A 100 -13.21 1.60 7.77
CA HIS A 100 -14.31 2.51 7.47
C HIS A 100 -13.72 3.78 6.87
N LEU A 101 -13.91 3.95 5.56
CA LEU A 101 -13.40 5.10 4.81
C LEU A 101 -14.45 6.19 4.74
N GLU A 102 -14.15 7.34 5.34
CA GLU A 102 -14.87 8.59 5.13
C GLU A 102 -14.15 9.38 4.04
N LEU A 103 -14.73 9.44 2.85
CA LEU A 103 -14.17 10.12 1.68
C LEU A 103 -14.95 11.41 1.40
N GLU A 104 -14.27 12.55 1.57
CA GLU A 104 -14.75 13.86 1.18
C GLU A 104 -14.00 14.30 -0.09
N THR A 105 -14.70 14.67 -1.14
CA THR A 105 -14.07 15.17 -2.38
C THR A 105 -14.69 16.46 -2.87
N ASP A 106 -13.84 17.40 -3.23
CA ASP A 106 -14.15 18.66 -3.91
C ASP A 106 -13.23 18.79 -5.13
N ALA A 107 -13.26 17.76 -5.96
CA ALA A 107 -12.40 17.67 -7.15
C ALA A 107 -13.03 18.31 -8.39
N GLY A 108 -14.37 18.54 -8.39
CA GLY A 108 -15.08 19.07 -9.55
C GLY A 108 -14.80 18.24 -10.81
N ASP A 109 -14.49 18.91 -11.91
CA ASP A 109 -14.14 18.28 -13.20
C ASP A 109 -12.64 18.04 -13.37
N ALA A 110 -11.86 18.03 -12.27
CA ALA A 110 -10.41 17.84 -12.35
C ALA A 110 -10.05 16.52 -13.03
N THR A 111 -9.11 16.60 -13.97
CA THR A 111 -8.59 15.45 -14.70
C THR A 111 -7.09 15.35 -14.47
N ILE A 112 -6.61 14.16 -14.14
CA ILE A 112 -5.19 13.85 -14.01
C ILE A 112 -4.74 12.96 -15.17
N HIS A 113 -3.47 13.12 -15.58
CA HIS A 113 -2.84 12.24 -16.56
C HIS A 113 -1.87 11.31 -15.86
N THR A 114 -2.22 10.04 -15.73
CA THR A 114 -1.49 9.10 -14.89
C THR A 114 -1.65 7.65 -15.37
N ASP A 115 -0.83 6.77 -14.84
CA ASP A 115 -1.12 5.33 -14.83
C ASP A 115 -2.12 5.05 -13.69
N ILE A 116 -3.40 4.92 -14.06
CA ILE A 116 -4.48 4.82 -13.09
C ILE A 116 -4.36 3.58 -12.19
N ASN A 117 -3.82 2.47 -12.73
CA ASN A 117 -3.62 1.26 -11.95
C ASN A 117 -2.57 1.48 -10.85
N ARG A 118 -1.46 2.14 -11.21
CA ARG A 118 -0.40 2.48 -10.26
C ARG A 118 -0.84 3.54 -9.26
N PHE A 119 -1.53 4.58 -9.73
CA PHE A 119 -2.07 5.62 -8.86
C PHE A 119 -3.05 5.03 -7.82
N THR A 120 -4.00 4.19 -8.27
CA THR A 120 -4.92 3.47 -7.39
C THR A 120 -4.19 2.55 -6.42
N GLN A 121 -3.14 1.86 -6.86
CA GLN A 121 -2.30 1.03 -6.00
C GLN A 121 -1.63 1.85 -4.89
N MET A 122 -1.07 3.02 -5.21
CA MET A 122 -0.43 3.90 -4.22
C MET A 122 -1.42 4.35 -3.16
N VAL A 123 -2.58 4.85 -3.57
CA VAL A 123 -3.60 5.32 -2.63
C VAL A 123 -4.21 4.16 -1.84
N SER A 124 -4.45 3.00 -2.47
CA SER A 124 -4.91 1.80 -1.76
C SER A 124 -3.91 1.34 -0.69
N ASN A 125 -2.60 1.41 -0.95
CA ASN A 125 -1.59 1.11 0.06
C ASN A 125 -1.68 2.05 1.27
N MET A 126 -1.98 3.34 1.05
CA MET A 126 -2.15 4.31 2.14
C MET A 126 -3.39 3.99 3.00
N LEU A 127 -4.42 3.38 2.41
CA LEU A 127 -5.71 3.14 3.06
C LEU A 127 -5.83 1.74 3.68
N LEU A 128 -5.11 0.74 3.15
CA LEU A 128 -5.30 -0.67 3.49
C LEU A 128 -4.11 -1.34 4.18
N TYR A 129 -2.93 -0.69 4.23
CA TYR A 129 -1.75 -1.32 4.82
C TYR A 129 -1.70 -1.15 6.35
N PRO A 130 -1.35 -2.21 7.12
CA PRO A 130 -1.38 -3.63 6.76
C PRO A 130 -2.80 -4.19 6.78
N ILE A 131 -3.13 -5.07 5.84
CA ILE A 131 -4.46 -5.71 5.74
C ILE A 131 -4.77 -6.57 6.99
N GLU A 132 -3.75 -6.99 7.72
CA GLU A 132 -3.87 -7.85 8.91
C GLU A 132 -4.40 -7.15 10.16
N CYS A 133 -4.76 -5.87 10.06
CA CYS A 133 -5.31 -5.16 11.20
C CYS A 133 -6.74 -5.64 11.48
N LYS A 134 -6.86 -6.62 12.40
CA LYS A 134 -8.15 -7.18 12.86
C LYS A 134 -9.03 -6.16 13.59
N LYS A 135 -8.52 -4.96 13.88
CA LYS A 135 -9.27 -3.88 14.52
C LYS A 135 -9.84 -2.96 13.46
N ARG A 136 -11.14 -2.69 13.57
CA ARG A 136 -11.79 -1.67 12.76
C ARG A 136 -11.08 -0.34 12.93
N ARG A 137 -10.81 0.32 11.80
CA ARG A 137 -10.15 1.63 11.76
C ARG A 137 -10.98 2.59 10.92
N ASP A 138 -11.21 3.76 11.47
CA ASP A 138 -11.84 4.86 10.75
C ASP A 138 -10.73 5.70 10.09
N VAL A 139 -10.75 5.76 8.77
CA VAL A 139 -9.78 6.52 7.96
C VAL A 139 -10.54 7.63 7.26
N LYS A 140 -10.03 8.86 7.36
CA LYS A 140 -10.64 10.02 6.72
C LYS A 140 -9.75 10.51 5.59
N MET A 141 -10.29 10.53 4.37
CA MET A 141 -9.62 11.03 3.17
C MET A 141 -10.35 12.26 2.64
N LYS A 142 -9.61 13.37 2.51
CA LYS A 142 -10.10 14.61 1.91
C LYS A 142 -9.30 14.91 0.67
N LEU A 143 -9.98 15.11 -0.44
CA LEU A 143 -9.37 15.44 -1.72
C LEU A 143 -10.01 16.70 -2.28
N ALA A 144 -9.18 17.69 -2.65
CA ALA A 144 -9.60 18.96 -3.20
C ALA A 144 -8.80 19.33 -4.44
N TYR A 145 -9.44 19.99 -5.38
CA TYR A 145 -8.80 20.60 -6.55
C TYR A 145 -8.39 22.03 -6.26
N ASN A 146 -7.11 22.33 -6.46
CA ASN A 146 -6.59 23.68 -6.37
C ASN A 146 -6.39 24.23 -7.79
N THR A 147 -7.28 25.14 -8.19
CA THR A 147 -7.28 25.76 -9.52
C THR A 147 -6.08 26.68 -9.77
N GLU A 148 -5.56 27.33 -8.73
CA GLU A 148 -4.39 28.20 -8.85
C GLU A 148 -3.10 27.41 -9.03
N ALA A 149 -2.94 26.33 -8.25
CA ALA A 149 -1.77 25.46 -8.30
C ALA A 149 -1.88 24.39 -9.40
N GLN A 150 -3.01 24.28 -10.09
CA GLN A 150 -3.29 23.24 -11.10
C GLN A 150 -2.93 21.84 -10.61
N ASN A 151 -3.39 21.49 -9.41
CA ASN A 151 -3.19 20.17 -8.81
C ASN A 151 -4.37 19.75 -7.95
N ILE A 152 -4.46 18.46 -7.72
CA ILE A 152 -5.27 17.91 -6.62
C ILE A 152 -4.39 17.82 -5.38
N SER A 153 -4.96 18.14 -4.24
CA SER A 153 -4.36 17.92 -2.92
C SER A 153 -5.18 16.90 -2.13
N CYS A 154 -4.51 15.99 -1.46
CA CYS A 154 -5.16 14.96 -0.65
C CYS A 154 -4.56 14.91 0.74
N GLN A 155 -5.43 14.74 1.72
CA GLN A 155 -5.10 14.51 3.12
C GLN A 155 -5.75 13.21 3.58
N ILE A 156 -4.97 12.28 4.13
CA ILE A 156 -5.45 11.02 4.69
C ILE A 156 -5.09 10.97 6.16
N ALA A 157 -6.08 11.17 7.01
CA ALA A 157 -5.94 11.10 8.46
C ALA A 157 -6.15 9.66 8.95
N ASN A 158 -5.39 9.26 9.97
CA ASN A 158 -5.40 7.93 10.56
C ASN A 158 -5.07 6.82 9.55
N SER A 159 -4.22 7.15 8.57
CA SER A 159 -3.75 6.18 7.58
C SER A 159 -2.97 5.03 8.26
N PRO A 160 -3.30 3.77 7.98
CA PRO A 160 -2.53 2.65 8.51
C PRO A 160 -1.08 2.64 8.01
N LEU A 161 -0.81 3.12 6.79
CA LEU A 161 0.55 3.21 6.24
C LEU A 161 1.45 4.21 7.00
N ALA A 162 0.87 5.17 7.69
CA ALA A 162 1.59 6.18 8.47
C ALA A 162 1.60 5.88 9.98
N ASP A 163 0.98 4.81 10.43
CA ASP A 163 0.85 4.48 11.85
C ASP A 163 2.20 3.98 12.41
N PRO A 164 2.80 4.68 13.38
CA PRO A 164 4.08 4.28 13.97
C PRO A 164 4.00 2.95 14.74
N ALA A 165 2.80 2.53 15.16
CA ALA A 165 2.61 1.23 15.81
C ALA A 165 2.91 0.04 14.88
N PHE A 166 2.82 0.24 13.56
CA PHE A 166 3.16 -0.75 12.55
C PHE A 166 4.53 -0.54 11.92
N SER A 167 5.41 0.22 12.58
CA SER A 167 6.75 0.50 12.08
C SER A 167 7.46 -0.79 11.66
N SER A 168 7.46 -1.04 10.37
CA SER A 168 8.06 -2.21 9.75
C SER A 168 8.83 -1.80 8.50
N GLN A 169 9.73 -2.66 8.08
CA GLN A 169 10.45 -2.40 6.82
C GLN A 169 9.54 -2.42 5.60
N LYS A 170 8.47 -3.23 5.62
CA LYS A 170 7.45 -3.22 4.56
C LYS A 170 6.78 -1.86 4.47
N GLN A 171 6.42 -1.27 5.60
CA GLN A 171 5.86 0.08 5.68
C GLN A 171 6.82 1.11 5.07
N PHE A 172 8.09 1.06 5.45
CA PHE A 172 9.11 1.97 4.92
C PHE A 172 9.27 1.84 3.40
N ILE A 173 9.30 0.61 2.86
CA ILE A 173 9.36 0.37 1.41
C ILE A 173 8.15 0.97 0.70
N LEU A 174 6.94 0.73 1.20
CA LEU A 174 5.72 1.26 0.61
C LEU A 174 5.65 2.78 0.67
N GLN A 175 6.04 3.40 1.78
CA GLN A 175 6.14 4.85 1.91
C GLN A 175 7.13 5.42 0.89
N LYS A 176 8.28 4.77 0.70
CA LYS A 176 9.29 5.20 -0.27
C LYS A 176 8.82 5.04 -1.71
N ILE A 177 8.12 3.95 -2.04
CA ILE A 177 7.50 3.76 -3.35
C ILE A 177 6.48 4.87 -3.63
N CYS A 178 5.60 5.18 -2.68
CA CYS A 178 4.64 6.27 -2.80
C CYS A 178 5.37 7.60 -3.05
N HIS A 179 6.37 7.93 -2.24
CA HIS A 179 7.14 9.16 -2.40
C HIS A 179 7.72 9.29 -3.80
N LEU A 180 8.44 8.28 -4.28
CA LEU A 180 9.07 8.28 -5.60
C LEU A 180 8.06 8.31 -6.74
N PHE A 181 6.90 7.65 -6.57
CA PHE A 181 5.84 7.70 -7.57
C PHE A 181 5.27 9.12 -7.72
N PHE A 182 4.91 9.76 -6.62
CA PHE A 182 4.38 11.12 -6.67
C PHE A 182 5.42 12.12 -7.20
N GLU A 183 6.67 12.00 -6.77
CA GLU A 183 7.78 12.83 -7.25
C GLU A 183 8.01 12.65 -8.77
N HIS A 184 7.93 11.42 -9.29
CA HIS A 184 8.07 11.15 -10.73
C HIS A 184 7.03 11.91 -11.57
N PHE A 185 5.83 12.11 -11.06
CA PHE A 185 4.76 12.87 -11.71
C PHE A 185 4.69 14.34 -11.28
N ASN A 186 5.76 14.90 -10.72
CA ASN A 186 5.84 16.27 -10.21
C ASN A 186 4.80 16.59 -9.12
N GLY A 187 4.34 15.59 -8.42
CA GLY A 187 3.54 15.70 -7.20
C GLY A 187 4.42 15.72 -5.96
N THR A 188 3.77 15.73 -4.80
CA THR A 188 4.44 15.65 -3.49
C THR A 188 3.83 14.56 -2.64
N PHE A 189 4.62 14.00 -1.74
CA PHE A 189 4.16 13.05 -0.74
C PHE A 189 4.89 13.31 0.57
N ARG A 190 4.14 13.45 1.67
CA ARG A 190 4.72 13.61 3.00
C ARG A 190 3.83 12.98 4.07
N ILE A 191 4.45 12.60 5.17
CA ILE A 191 3.80 12.11 6.38
C ILE A 191 4.11 13.10 7.49
N GLU A 192 3.06 13.54 8.19
CA GLU A 192 3.18 14.41 9.36
C GLU A 192 2.63 13.69 10.58
N GLU A 193 3.31 13.84 11.71
CA GLU A 193 2.86 13.37 13.00
C GLU A 193 2.42 14.59 13.81
N PRO A 194 1.13 14.98 13.77
CA PRO A 194 0.64 16.06 14.58
C PRO A 194 0.71 15.67 16.06
N ASN A 195 0.99 16.64 16.92
CA ASN A 195 1.18 16.44 18.37
C ASN A 195 -0.03 15.82 19.08
N GLU A 196 -1.22 15.84 18.45
CA GLU A 196 -2.45 15.22 18.94
C GLU A 196 -3.22 14.64 17.75
N GLY A 197 -3.48 13.32 17.73
CA GLY A 197 -4.48 12.73 16.86
C GLY A 197 -4.02 11.79 15.75
N GLY A 198 -2.78 11.27 15.80
CA GLY A 198 -2.29 10.27 14.85
C GLY A 198 -1.67 10.85 13.58
N SER A 199 -1.00 10.00 12.81
CA SER A 199 -0.25 10.41 11.62
C SER A 199 -1.19 10.74 10.44
N VAL A 200 -0.78 11.71 9.64
CA VAL A 200 -1.51 12.17 8.46
C VAL A 200 -0.61 12.11 7.24
N ILE A 201 -1.13 11.53 6.16
CA ILE A 201 -0.48 11.56 4.85
C ILE A 201 -1.02 12.73 4.05
N TYR A 202 -0.13 13.47 3.43
CA TYR A 202 -0.45 14.51 2.45
C TYR A 202 0.20 14.17 1.12
N PHE A 203 -0.54 14.29 0.04
CA PHE A 203 0.03 14.27 -1.29
C PHE A 203 -0.62 15.30 -2.20
N THR A 204 0.11 15.72 -3.23
CA THR A 204 -0.42 16.51 -4.34
C THR A 204 -0.13 15.79 -5.65
N TYR A 205 -0.98 16.03 -6.65
CA TYR A 205 -0.78 15.47 -7.98
C TYR A 205 -1.21 16.51 -9.05
N PRO A 206 -0.40 16.77 -10.09
CA PRO A 206 -0.73 17.73 -11.12
C PRO A 206 -1.99 17.34 -11.88
N THR A 207 -2.81 18.33 -12.22
CA THR A 207 -3.92 18.20 -13.16
C THR A 207 -3.50 18.59 -14.57
N LYS A 208 -4.33 18.20 -15.53
CA LYS A 208 -4.12 18.50 -16.93
C LYS A 208 -4.72 19.85 -17.29
#